data_a585834db314751b586619ba4eaae0fa
#
_entry.id   a585834db314751b586619ba4eaae0fa
#
_cell.length_a   1.000
_cell.length_b   1.000
_cell.length_c   1.000
_cell.angle_alpha   90.00
_cell.angle_beta   90.00
_cell.angle_gamma   90.00
#
_symmetry.space_group_name_H-M   'P 1'
#
loop_
_entity.id
_entity.type
_entity.pdbx_description
1 polymer ?
#
loop_
_entity_poly.entity_id
_entity_poly.type
_entity_poly.pdbx_seq_one_letter_code
_entity_poly.pdbx_strand_id
1 'polypeptide(L)'
;MKWLTHSFSQLSGLSLLLCLLCGGCIKELNFELGKQENLVVIFGTLSDQPGKHLFRVTRTNAFEKQVDSEPISGAKLWISDGQGQKYQLVEQEPGTYMLRDTLFRAKTGETYQLEATLPGGEQFRSDPEMMPAPVKTVKAYPGVEEKDNDQTLLVYSDVNIPADPQGVFLRWEVTRIWRRTSVDLATLFQDYSRFGPPDVCYMTEDPELNAVRIFGSKRRDAFALRREVVARVETDYKFFERNAFVVTQYRISERAHEYWRKINLLGNLSGSIFDVPPATIRGNIYQVDKPAEHILGYFEVAAVDTAYTFSDAWLFPNYIADPCRRDFTKFEWAPTYYFDPECAYCINIKGYSLEVPKFW
;
A
#
# COMPACT_ATOMS: atom_id res chain seq x y z
N MET A 1 33.58 -32.21 65.78
CA MET A 1 33.90 -32.24 64.32
C MET A 1 33.03 -33.22 63.52
N LYS A 2 31.75 -33.39 63.90
CA LYS A 2 30.78 -34.29 63.23
C LYS A 2 29.52 -33.58 62.73
N TRP A 3 29.42 -32.27 62.87
CA TRP A 3 28.23 -31.50 62.45
C TRP A 3 28.36 -30.80 61.11
N LEU A 4 29.53 -30.68 60.53
CA LEU A 4 29.78 -29.98 59.25
C LEU A 4 29.61 -30.88 58.02
N THR A 5 29.66 -32.21 58.17
CA THR A 5 29.58 -33.13 57.01
C THR A 5 28.16 -33.44 56.58
N HIS A 6 27.13 -33.30 57.45
CA HIS A 6 25.75 -33.56 57.09
C HIS A 6 25.09 -32.41 56.30
N SER A 7 25.58 -31.18 56.50
CA SER A 7 25.00 -30.02 55.81
C SER A 7 25.42 -29.95 54.32
N PHE A 8 26.63 -30.42 54.00
CA PHE A 8 27.12 -30.40 52.59
C PHE A 8 26.47 -31.47 51.72
N SER A 9 26.07 -32.62 52.26
CA SER A 9 25.40 -33.66 51.47
C SER A 9 23.94 -33.32 51.12
N GLN A 10 23.25 -32.54 51.98
CA GLN A 10 21.87 -32.10 51.71
C GLN A 10 21.84 -30.94 50.66
N LEU A 11 22.80 -30.05 50.68
CA LEU A 11 22.92 -29.00 49.66
C LEU A 11 23.25 -29.55 48.26
N SER A 12 24.12 -30.57 48.17
CA SER A 12 24.46 -31.18 46.86
C SER A 12 23.27 -32.01 46.30
N GLY A 13 22.44 -32.64 47.15
CA GLY A 13 21.23 -33.34 46.73
C GLY A 13 20.14 -32.38 46.21
N LEU A 14 19.96 -31.23 46.88
CA LEU A 14 19.00 -30.20 46.44
C LEU A 14 19.41 -29.52 45.13
N SER A 15 20.72 -29.29 44.91
CA SER A 15 21.23 -28.75 43.66
C SER A 15 21.08 -29.70 42.47
N LEU A 16 21.27 -31.03 42.70
CA LEU A 16 21.09 -32.05 41.68
C LEU A 16 19.59 -32.21 41.31
N LEU A 17 18.70 -32.10 42.27
CA LEU A 17 17.24 -32.14 42.04
C LEU A 17 16.74 -30.91 41.27
N LEU A 18 17.31 -29.74 41.53
CA LEU A 18 16.98 -28.49 40.81
C LEU A 18 17.44 -28.50 39.33
N CYS A 19 18.55 -29.15 39.03
CA CYS A 19 19.04 -29.33 37.66
C CYS A 19 18.19 -30.31 36.83
N LEU A 20 17.54 -31.30 37.47
CA LEU A 20 16.63 -32.24 36.82
C LEU A 20 15.26 -31.63 36.46
N LEU A 21 14.87 -30.51 37.07
CA LEU A 21 13.62 -29.80 36.79
C LEU A 21 13.75 -28.84 35.62
N CYS A 22 14.96 -28.51 35.15
CA CYS A 22 15.22 -27.64 34.02
C CYS A 22 15.26 -28.35 32.63
N GLY A 23 15.01 -29.65 32.58
CA GLY A 23 14.86 -30.41 31.34
C GLY A 23 13.51 -30.20 30.69
N GLY A 24 13.13 -28.95 30.43
CA GLY A 24 11.96 -28.64 29.60
C GLY A 24 12.22 -29.07 28.17
N CYS A 25 11.60 -30.16 27.71
CA CYS A 25 11.54 -30.54 26.33
C CYS A 25 10.91 -29.38 25.55
N ILE A 26 11.70 -28.61 24.83
CA ILE A 26 11.21 -27.76 23.76
C ILE A 26 10.71 -28.72 22.68
N LYS A 27 9.39 -28.90 22.64
CA LYS A 27 8.75 -29.59 21.52
C LYS A 27 8.78 -28.62 20.37
N GLU A 28 9.60 -28.86 19.37
CA GLU A 28 9.50 -28.14 18.09
C GLU A 28 8.07 -28.34 17.58
N LEU A 29 7.28 -27.29 17.64
CA LEU A 29 6.00 -27.22 16.94
C LEU A 29 6.35 -27.06 15.45
N ASN A 30 6.41 -28.18 14.74
CA ASN A 30 6.34 -28.17 13.28
C ASN A 30 4.97 -27.63 12.90
N PHE A 31 4.88 -26.33 12.68
CA PHE A 31 3.78 -25.75 11.93
C PHE A 31 3.96 -26.25 10.48
N GLU A 32 3.24 -27.29 10.10
CA GLU A 32 2.91 -27.48 8.72
C GLU A 32 2.03 -26.28 8.32
N LEU A 33 2.67 -25.20 7.86
CA LEU A 33 2.00 -24.19 7.04
C LEU A 33 1.44 -24.97 5.86
N GLY A 34 0.12 -25.26 5.91
CA GLY A 34 -0.55 -26.02 4.88
C GLY A 34 -0.12 -25.45 3.53
N LYS A 35 0.28 -26.32 2.60
CA LYS A 35 0.71 -25.97 1.24
C LYS A 35 -0.38 -25.15 0.55
N GLN A 36 -0.37 -23.84 0.73
CA GLN A 36 -1.20 -22.92 -0.02
C GLN A 36 -0.45 -22.48 -1.30
N GLU A 37 -0.08 -23.48 -2.10
CA GLU A 37 0.56 -23.28 -3.38
C GLU A 37 -0.50 -23.06 -4.46
N ASN A 38 -0.26 -22.08 -5.34
CA ASN A 38 -1.04 -21.87 -6.57
C ASN A 38 -2.50 -21.40 -6.39
N LEU A 39 -2.82 -20.67 -5.34
CA LEU A 39 -4.17 -20.09 -5.20
C LEU A 39 -4.38 -18.93 -6.18
N VAL A 40 -5.52 -18.94 -6.84
CA VAL A 40 -5.94 -17.82 -7.70
C VAL A 40 -6.29 -16.62 -6.83
N VAL A 41 -5.78 -15.45 -7.23
CA VAL A 41 -6.08 -14.15 -6.63
C VAL A 41 -6.67 -13.27 -7.73
N ILE A 42 -7.88 -12.78 -7.53
CA ILE A 42 -8.50 -11.80 -8.41
C ILE A 42 -8.81 -10.57 -7.58
N PHE A 43 -8.22 -9.45 -7.92
CA PHE A 43 -8.47 -8.18 -7.26
C PHE A 43 -8.79 -7.09 -8.28
N GLY A 44 -9.80 -6.27 -8.01
CA GLY A 44 -10.11 -5.17 -8.88
C GLY A 44 -11.12 -4.20 -8.29
N THR A 45 -10.97 -2.93 -8.68
CA THR A 45 -11.87 -1.85 -8.30
C THR A 45 -12.60 -1.30 -9.52
N LEU A 46 -13.92 -1.31 -9.48
CA LEU A 46 -14.79 -0.59 -10.39
C LEU A 46 -15.19 0.74 -9.77
N SER A 47 -15.07 1.85 -10.50
CA SER A 47 -15.33 3.19 -9.93
C SER A 47 -16.25 4.05 -10.78
N ASP A 48 -16.68 5.19 -10.22
CA ASP A 48 -17.40 6.25 -10.93
C ASP A 48 -16.48 7.19 -11.73
N GLN A 49 -15.15 6.92 -11.72
CA GLN A 49 -14.18 7.73 -12.45
C GLN A 49 -13.73 7.01 -13.73
N PRO A 50 -13.68 7.68 -14.88
CA PRO A 50 -13.26 7.08 -16.13
C PRO A 50 -11.78 6.70 -16.09
N GLY A 51 -11.43 5.57 -16.71
CA GLY A 51 -10.05 5.10 -16.80
C GLY A 51 -9.43 4.57 -15.51
N LYS A 52 -10.17 4.56 -14.39
CA LYS A 52 -9.71 4.04 -13.08
C LYS A 52 -10.37 2.70 -12.74
N HIS A 53 -10.26 1.72 -13.64
CA HIS A 53 -10.85 0.39 -13.47
C HIS A 53 -9.77 -0.66 -13.70
N LEU A 54 -8.92 -0.87 -12.69
CA LEU A 54 -7.79 -1.79 -12.75
C LEU A 54 -8.13 -3.11 -12.06
N PHE A 55 -7.85 -4.21 -12.77
CA PHE A 55 -8.05 -5.58 -12.28
C PHE A 55 -6.75 -6.36 -12.43
N ARG A 56 -6.41 -7.16 -11.42
CA ARG A 56 -5.26 -8.05 -11.44
C ARG A 56 -5.71 -9.48 -11.23
N VAL A 57 -5.14 -10.39 -12.02
CA VAL A 57 -5.36 -11.83 -11.91
C VAL A 57 -4.00 -12.48 -11.78
N THR A 58 -3.76 -13.11 -10.63
CA THR A 58 -2.45 -13.70 -10.31
C THR A 58 -2.63 -15.05 -9.62
N ARG A 59 -1.52 -15.79 -9.45
CA ARG A 59 -1.41 -16.95 -8.57
C ARG A 59 -0.44 -16.66 -7.44
N THR A 60 -0.73 -17.16 -6.25
CA THR A 60 0.23 -17.13 -5.15
C THR A 60 1.39 -18.07 -5.44
N ASN A 61 2.61 -17.64 -5.12
CA ASN A 61 3.77 -18.51 -5.12
C ASN A 61 3.91 -19.26 -3.78
N ALA A 62 4.64 -20.37 -3.78
CA ALA A 62 5.01 -21.05 -2.55
C ALA A 62 5.81 -20.10 -1.63
N PHE A 63 5.54 -20.12 -0.33
CA PHE A 63 6.11 -19.22 0.68
C PHE A 63 7.65 -19.21 0.72
N GLU A 64 8.30 -20.25 0.22
CA GLU A 64 9.76 -20.39 0.17
C GLU A 64 10.44 -19.53 -0.92
N LYS A 65 9.66 -19.02 -1.87
CA LYS A 65 10.17 -18.14 -2.92
C LYS A 65 9.72 -16.71 -2.62
N GLN A 66 10.62 -15.85 -2.21
CA GLN A 66 10.43 -14.39 -2.16
C GLN A 66 10.26 -13.80 -3.56
N VAL A 67 9.32 -14.34 -4.34
CA VAL A 67 9.03 -13.92 -5.71
C VAL A 67 7.62 -13.38 -5.72
N ASP A 68 7.43 -12.27 -6.42
CA ASP A 68 6.12 -11.66 -6.67
C ASP A 68 5.12 -12.70 -7.19
N SER A 69 3.83 -12.49 -6.90
CA SER A 69 2.75 -13.34 -7.39
C SER A 69 2.81 -13.50 -8.91
N GLU A 70 2.62 -14.72 -9.42
CA GLU A 70 2.67 -15.02 -10.84
C GLU A 70 1.44 -14.46 -11.57
N PRO A 71 1.60 -13.60 -12.60
CA PRO A 71 0.47 -13.07 -13.35
C PRO A 71 -0.20 -14.16 -14.22
N ILE A 72 -1.53 -14.13 -14.29
CA ILE A 72 -2.30 -15.00 -15.17
C ILE A 72 -2.73 -14.21 -16.40
N SER A 73 -2.05 -14.42 -17.52
CA SER A 73 -2.37 -13.81 -18.81
C SER A 73 -3.46 -14.58 -19.55
N GLY A 74 -4.18 -13.88 -20.44
CA GLY A 74 -5.18 -14.50 -21.33
C GLY A 74 -6.50 -14.85 -20.66
N ALA A 75 -6.77 -14.39 -19.45
CA ALA A 75 -8.06 -14.53 -18.82
C ALA A 75 -9.12 -13.64 -19.53
N LYS A 76 -10.36 -14.10 -19.56
CA LYS A 76 -11.51 -13.35 -20.10
C LYS A 76 -12.32 -12.79 -18.93
N LEU A 77 -12.32 -11.47 -18.76
CA LEU A 77 -13.00 -10.79 -17.68
C LEU A 77 -14.13 -9.90 -18.20
N TRP A 78 -15.23 -9.90 -17.47
CA TRP A 78 -16.42 -9.09 -17.75
C TRP A 78 -16.96 -8.51 -16.46
N ILE A 79 -17.49 -7.29 -16.54
CA ILE A 79 -18.38 -6.71 -15.53
C ILE A 79 -19.78 -6.78 -16.07
N SER A 80 -20.71 -7.29 -15.30
CA SER A 80 -22.15 -7.21 -15.60
C SER A 80 -22.82 -6.23 -14.64
N ASP A 81 -23.73 -5.39 -15.14
CA ASP A 81 -24.57 -4.54 -14.30
C ASP A 81 -25.88 -5.26 -13.91
N GLY A 82 -26.69 -4.62 -13.07
CA GLY A 82 -27.98 -5.15 -12.60
C GLY A 82 -29.03 -5.35 -13.70
N GLN A 83 -28.79 -4.83 -14.91
CA GLN A 83 -29.65 -4.99 -16.08
C GLN A 83 -29.15 -6.10 -17.01
N GLY A 84 -28.03 -6.73 -16.69
CA GLY A 84 -27.40 -7.80 -17.47
C GLY A 84 -26.54 -7.31 -18.64
N GLN A 85 -26.30 -5.99 -18.76
CA GLN A 85 -25.33 -5.45 -19.71
C GLN A 85 -23.92 -5.84 -19.29
N LYS A 86 -23.11 -6.31 -20.27
CA LYS A 86 -21.73 -6.74 -20.01
C LYS A 86 -20.71 -5.81 -20.62
N TYR A 87 -19.68 -5.50 -19.83
CA TYR A 87 -18.55 -4.64 -20.17
C TYR A 87 -17.27 -5.48 -20.12
N GLN A 88 -16.56 -5.54 -21.25
CA GLN A 88 -15.35 -6.34 -21.37
C GLN A 88 -14.14 -5.65 -20.76
N LEU A 89 -13.31 -6.41 -20.01
CA LEU A 89 -11.97 -6.01 -19.65
C LEU A 89 -10.96 -6.59 -20.66
N VAL A 90 -9.95 -5.78 -20.98
CA VAL A 90 -8.86 -6.18 -21.88
C VAL A 90 -7.54 -6.14 -21.13
N GLU A 91 -6.70 -7.13 -21.41
CA GLU A 91 -5.35 -7.20 -20.84
C GLU A 91 -4.48 -6.09 -21.42
N GLN A 92 -3.81 -5.33 -20.52
CA GLN A 92 -2.86 -4.28 -20.87
C GLN A 92 -1.42 -4.76 -20.69
N GLU A 93 -1.17 -5.48 -19.60
CA GLU A 93 0.09 -6.11 -19.24
C GLU A 93 -0.23 -7.50 -18.68
N PRO A 94 0.73 -8.45 -18.62
CA PRO A 94 0.50 -9.77 -18.08
C PRO A 94 -0.24 -9.74 -16.73
N GLY A 95 -1.43 -10.35 -16.70
CA GLY A 95 -2.29 -10.42 -15.51
C GLY A 95 -2.96 -9.12 -15.10
N THR A 96 -2.82 -8.03 -15.86
CA THR A 96 -3.42 -6.73 -15.57
C THR A 96 -4.45 -6.36 -16.63
N TYR A 97 -5.68 -6.13 -16.20
CA TYR A 97 -6.85 -5.91 -17.07
C TYR A 97 -7.51 -4.57 -16.77
N MET A 98 -7.98 -3.89 -17.82
CA MET A 98 -8.74 -2.65 -17.71
C MET A 98 -10.02 -2.72 -18.54
N LEU A 99 -11.04 -1.93 -18.18
CA LEU A 99 -12.24 -1.83 -18.99
C LEU A 99 -11.89 -1.32 -20.41
N ARG A 100 -12.43 -1.99 -21.41
CA ARG A 100 -12.26 -1.60 -22.81
C ARG A 100 -12.84 -0.23 -23.10
N ASP A 101 -13.99 0.08 -22.50
CA ASP A 101 -14.57 1.42 -22.53
C ASP A 101 -13.89 2.30 -21.47
N THR A 102 -12.96 3.14 -21.90
CA THR A 102 -12.20 4.04 -21.02
C THR A 102 -13.04 5.20 -20.49
N LEU A 103 -14.23 5.44 -21.03
CA LEU A 103 -15.16 6.48 -20.58
C LEU A 103 -16.23 5.94 -19.63
N PHE A 104 -16.25 4.64 -19.40
CA PHE A 104 -17.20 3.99 -18.48
C PHE A 104 -17.14 4.63 -17.09
N ARG A 105 -18.30 4.76 -16.48
CA ARG A 105 -18.48 5.20 -15.09
C ARG A 105 -19.56 4.34 -14.44
N ALA A 106 -19.23 3.72 -13.32
CA ALA A 106 -20.24 3.04 -12.52
C ALA A 106 -21.23 4.05 -11.93
N LYS A 107 -22.51 3.70 -11.92
CA LYS A 107 -23.60 4.61 -11.50
C LYS A 107 -24.04 4.30 -10.08
N THR A 108 -24.17 5.35 -9.27
CA THR A 108 -24.67 5.25 -7.89
C THR A 108 -25.97 4.48 -7.81
N GLY A 109 -26.02 3.52 -6.87
CA GLY A 109 -27.20 2.67 -6.63
C GLY A 109 -27.31 1.47 -7.58
N GLU A 110 -26.55 1.42 -8.66
CA GLU A 110 -26.50 0.24 -9.52
C GLU A 110 -25.60 -0.85 -8.91
N THR A 111 -25.93 -2.10 -9.22
CA THR A 111 -25.21 -3.28 -8.75
C THR A 111 -24.36 -3.85 -9.87
N TYR A 112 -23.14 -4.23 -9.56
CA TYR A 112 -22.18 -4.80 -10.51
C TYR A 112 -21.64 -6.13 -10.02
N GLN A 113 -21.26 -7.00 -10.95
CA GLN A 113 -20.70 -8.32 -10.68
C GLN A 113 -19.55 -8.61 -11.63
N LEU A 114 -18.45 -9.15 -11.12
CA LEU A 114 -17.32 -9.61 -11.91
C LEU A 114 -17.55 -11.07 -12.35
N GLU A 115 -17.28 -11.35 -13.62
CA GLU A 115 -17.16 -12.70 -14.18
C GLU A 115 -15.75 -12.86 -14.78
N ALA A 116 -15.10 -13.98 -14.49
CA ALA A 116 -13.77 -14.29 -15.02
C ALA A 116 -13.71 -15.75 -15.49
N THR A 117 -13.07 -15.98 -16.64
CA THR A 117 -12.73 -17.31 -17.13
C THR A 117 -11.23 -17.34 -17.38
N LEU A 118 -10.52 -18.22 -16.69
CA LEU A 118 -9.08 -18.41 -16.87
C LEU A 118 -8.77 -19.25 -18.11
N PRO A 119 -7.52 -19.21 -18.61
CA PRO A 119 -7.11 -20.02 -19.77
C PRO A 119 -7.33 -21.53 -19.59
N GLY A 120 -7.27 -22.03 -18.35
CA GLY A 120 -7.57 -23.41 -17.98
C GLY A 120 -9.05 -23.80 -18.03
N GLY A 121 -9.95 -22.81 -18.26
CA GLY A 121 -11.40 -23.04 -18.29
C GLY A 121 -12.08 -22.85 -16.94
N GLU A 122 -11.35 -22.58 -15.86
CA GLU A 122 -11.91 -22.29 -14.54
C GLU A 122 -12.74 -21.00 -14.61
N GLN A 123 -13.95 -21.04 -14.06
CA GLN A 123 -14.87 -19.89 -14.06
C GLN A 123 -15.06 -19.34 -12.65
N PHE A 124 -14.97 -18.04 -12.53
CA PHE A 124 -15.13 -17.32 -11.27
C PHE A 124 -16.20 -16.23 -11.41
N ARG A 125 -16.86 -15.94 -10.30
CA ARG A 125 -17.85 -14.88 -10.20
C ARG A 125 -17.76 -14.20 -8.84
N SER A 126 -17.97 -12.89 -8.80
CA SER A 126 -18.07 -12.19 -7.52
C SER A 126 -19.49 -12.24 -6.96
N ASP A 127 -19.62 -11.98 -5.67
CA ASP A 127 -20.91 -11.47 -5.16
C ASP A 127 -21.23 -10.14 -5.84
N PRO A 128 -22.52 -9.78 -5.93
CA PRO A 128 -22.91 -8.46 -6.38
C PRO A 128 -22.48 -7.37 -5.40
N GLU A 129 -21.90 -6.28 -5.92
CA GLU A 129 -21.53 -5.09 -5.17
C GLU A 129 -22.28 -3.87 -5.70
N MET A 130 -22.90 -3.10 -4.81
CA MET A 130 -23.65 -1.91 -5.16
C MET A 130 -22.72 -0.68 -5.12
N MET A 131 -22.83 0.18 -6.14
CA MET A 131 -22.12 1.44 -6.21
C MET A 131 -22.64 2.42 -5.15
N PRO A 132 -21.82 2.79 -4.15
CA PRO A 132 -22.27 3.72 -3.12
C PRO A 132 -22.34 5.16 -3.64
N ALA A 133 -23.09 6.02 -2.94
CA ALA A 133 -23.11 7.45 -3.22
C ALA A 133 -21.72 8.07 -2.88
N PRO A 134 -21.22 9.01 -3.69
CA PRO A 134 -19.92 9.62 -3.45
C PRO A 134 -19.89 10.46 -2.17
N VAL A 135 -18.75 10.46 -1.48
CA VAL A 135 -18.45 11.32 -0.34
C VAL A 135 -17.22 12.15 -0.69
N LYS A 136 -17.35 13.49 -0.60
CA LYS A 136 -16.31 14.42 -1.00
C LYS A 136 -15.34 14.74 0.13
N THR A 137 -14.07 14.76 -0.18
CA THR A 137 -13.02 15.33 0.66
C THR A 137 -13.21 16.83 0.74
N VAL A 138 -13.24 17.40 1.94
CA VAL A 138 -13.30 18.86 2.14
C VAL A 138 -11.94 19.47 1.84
N LYS A 139 -10.89 18.89 2.41
CA LYS A 139 -9.50 19.25 2.13
C LYS A 139 -8.55 18.13 2.56
N ALA A 140 -7.38 18.06 1.90
CA ALA A 140 -6.22 17.35 2.37
C ALA A 140 -5.12 18.35 2.73
N TYR A 141 -4.32 18.07 3.76
CA TYR A 141 -3.24 18.95 4.19
C TYR A 141 -2.15 18.21 4.96
N PRO A 142 -0.87 18.65 4.85
CA PRO A 142 0.22 18.03 5.56
C PRO A 142 0.35 18.59 6.98
N GLY A 143 0.99 17.83 7.83
CA GLY A 143 1.52 18.25 9.13
C GLY A 143 2.75 17.45 9.49
N VAL A 144 3.54 17.93 10.42
CA VAL A 144 4.73 17.24 10.90
C VAL A 144 4.52 16.86 12.36
N GLU A 145 4.76 15.61 12.69
CA GLU A 145 4.86 15.08 14.04
C GLU A 145 6.35 14.89 14.37
N GLU A 146 6.78 15.42 15.50
CA GLU A 146 8.14 15.25 16.00
C GLU A 146 8.12 14.36 17.25
N LYS A 147 8.91 13.30 17.23
CA LYS A 147 9.07 12.38 18.35
C LYS A 147 10.52 11.90 18.42
N ASP A 148 11.14 12.07 19.58
CA ASP A 148 12.52 11.57 19.86
C ASP A 148 13.57 12.05 18.83
N ASN A 149 13.43 13.28 18.32
CA ASN A 149 14.19 13.92 17.23
C ASN A 149 13.91 13.37 15.83
N ASP A 150 13.06 12.38 15.68
CA ASP A 150 12.57 11.93 14.37
C ASP A 150 11.36 12.74 13.94
N GLN A 151 11.31 13.11 12.67
CA GLN A 151 10.21 13.84 12.07
C GLN A 151 9.43 12.90 11.16
N THR A 152 8.12 12.93 11.28
CA THR A 152 7.21 12.17 10.40
C THR A 152 6.21 13.13 9.79
N LEU A 153 6.13 13.14 8.46
CA LEU A 153 5.07 13.86 7.77
C LEU A 153 3.77 13.06 7.88
N LEU A 154 2.70 13.74 8.29
CA LEU A 154 1.35 13.22 8.30
C LEU A 154 0.55 13.89 7.20
N VAL A 155 -0.18 13.09 6.42
CA VAL A 155 -1.20 13.62 5.51
C VAL A 155 -2.55 13.45 6.18
N TYR A 156 -3.25 14.56 6.35
CA TYR A 156 -4.59 14.61 6.93
C TYR A 156 -5.65 14.77 5.84
N SER A 157 -6.82 14.18 6.09
CA SER A 157 -8.04 14.41 5.31
C SER A 157 -9.17 14.89 6.21
N ASP A 158 -9.85 15.94 5.81
CA ASP A 158 -11.12 16.38 6.40
C ASP A 158 -12.26 15.98 5.47
N VAL A 159 -13.29 15.35 6.02
CA VAL A 159 -14.44 14.85 5.27
C VAL A 159 -15.72 15.23 5.98
N ASN A 160 -16.76 15.62 5.23
CA ASN A 160 -18.11 15.73 5.75
C ASN A 160 -18.85 14.42 5.46
N ILE A 161 -19.09 13.65 6.50
CA ILE A 161 -19.80 12.38 6.41
C ILE A 161 -21.29 12.67 6.33
N PRO A 162 -21.97 12.26 5.23
CA PRO A 162 -23.41 12.48 5.09
C PRO A 162 -24.21 11.56 6.02
N ALA A 163 -25.46 11.88 6.25
CA ALA A 163 -26.40 10.97 6.86
C ALA A 163 -26.64 9.78 5.90
N ASP A 164 -26.43 8.57 6.39
CA ASP A 164 -26.63 7.34 5.62
C ASP A 164 -27.15 6.22 6.54
N PRO A 165 -28.36 5.67 6.29
CA PRO A 165 -28.91 4.59 7.10
C PRO A 165 -28.05 3.32 7.15
N GLN A 166 -27.25 3.06 6.11
CA GLN A 166 -26.37 1.91 5.99
C GLN A 166 -24.98 2.17 6.59
N GLY A 167 -24.71 3.42 7.01
CA GLY A 167 -23.40 3.84 7.47
C GLY A 167 -22.48 4.28 6.33
N VAL A 168 -21.35 4.84 6.70
CA VAL A 168 -20.33 5.34 5.75
C VAL A 168 -19.00 4.65 6.01
N PHE A 169 -18.43 4.08 4.96
CA PHE A 169 -17.17 3.37 5.00
C PHE A 169 -16.23 3.95 3.94
N LEU A 170 -15.05 4.34 4.36
CA LEU A 170 -14.05 4.99 3.52
C LEU A 170 -12.74 4.20 3.56
N ARG A 171 -12.02 4.26 2.46
CA ARG A 171 -10.65 3.79 2.31
C ARG A 171 -9.83 4.87 1.61
N TRP A 172 -8.57 5.03 1.98
CA TRP A 172 -7.69 5.96 1.31
C TRP A 172 -6.44 5.26 0.78
N GLU A 173 -6.00 5.74 -0.35
CA GLU A 173 -4.69 5.50 -0.91
C GLU A 173 -4.01 6.85 -1.09
N VAL A 174 -2.73 6.93 -0.74
CA VAL A 174 -1.96 8.15 -0.89
C VAL A 174 -0.74 7.85 -1.73
N THR A 175 -0.59 8.58 -2.82
CA THR A 175 0.57 8.48 -3.69
C THR A 175 1.41 9.73 -3.49
N ARG A 176 2.71 9.56 -3.23
CA ARG A 176 3.70 10.64 -3.14
C ARG A 176 4.31 10.86 -4.52
N ILE A 177 4.38 12.12 -4.94
CA ILE A 177 5.17 12.55 -6.09
C ILE A 177 6.17 13.57 -5.59
N TRP A 178 7.45 13.26 -5.73
CA TRP A 178 8.52 14.15 -5.31
C TRP A 178 9.33 14.65 -6.49
N ARG A 179 9.76 15.91 -6.39
CA ARG A 179 10.57 16.56 -7.41
C ARG A 179 12.04 16.39 -7.10
N ARG A 180 12.83 16.23 -8.14
CA ARG A 180 14.29 16.29 -8.06
C ARG A 180 14.83 17.17 -9.16
N THR A 181 15.66 18.13 -8.78
CA THR A 181 16.43 18.95 -9.71
C THR A 181 17.88 18.46 -9.71
N SER A 182 18.42 18.15 -10.88
CA SER A 182 19.82 17.77 -11.05
C SER A 182 20.75 18.92 -10.64
N VAL A 183 22.00 18.60 -10.30
CA VAL A 183 23.03 19.61 -10.06
C VAL A 183 23.26 20.41 -11.33
N ASP A 184 23.31 21.73 -11.21
CA ASP A 184 23.67 22.62 -12.33
C ASP A 184 25.16 22.51 -12.65
N LEU A 185 25.51 21.54 -13.48
CA LEU A 185 26.87 21.26 -13.88
C LEU A 185 27.44 22.39 -14.75
N ALA A 186 26.60 23.08 -15.54
CA ALA A 186 27.03 24.18 -16.39
C ALA A 186 27.57 25.36 -15.54
N THR A 187 26.82 25.73 -14.50
CA THR A 187 27.27 26.76 -13.54
C THR A 187 28.44 26.28 -12.71
N LEU A 188 28.44 25.01 -12.25
CA LEU A 188 29.48 24.45 -11.39
C LEU A 188 30.85 24.42 -12.08
N PHE A 189 30.89 24.00 -13.34
CA PHE A 189 32.14 23.91 -14.14
C PHE A 189 32.37 25.12 -15.04
N GLN A 190 31.47 26.10 -15.04
CA GLN A 190 31.51 27.28 -15.93
C GLN A 190 31.64 26.91 -17.41
N ASP A 191 31.06 25.78 -17.78
CA ASP A 191 31.10 25.24 -19.16
C ASP A 191 29.68 24.99 -19.71
N TYR A 192 29.06 26.04 -20.17
CA TYR A 192 27.73 26.04 -20.78
C TYR A 192 27.69 25.44 -22.20
N SER A 193 28.87 25.19 -22.80
CA SER A 193 28.95 24.53 -24.13
C SER A 193 28.85 23.00 -23.98
N ARG A 194 29.28 22.46 -22.85
CA ARG A 194 29.33 21.03 -22.57
C ARG A 194 28.09 20.54 -21.80
N PHE A 195 27.58 21.36 -20.87
CA PHE A 195 26.47 20.99 -20.00
C PHE A 195 25.24 21.86 -20.30
N GLY A 196 24.09 21.20 -20.45
CA GLY A 196 22.81 21.88 -20.56
C GLY A 196 22.28 22.36 -19.19
N PRO A 197 21.08 22.95 -19.18
CA PRO A 197 20.40 23.27 -17.94
C PRO A 197 20.13 22.01 -17.12
N PRO A 198 19.97 22.13 -15.78
CA PRO A 198 19.66 20.99 -14.93
C PRO A 198 18.31 20.38 -15.30
N ASP A 199 18.26 19.04 -15.30
CA ASP A 199 17.01 18.31 -15.48
C ASP A 199 16.11 18.48 -14.23
N VAL A 200 14.80 18.52 -14.47
CA VAL A 200 13.80 18.45 -13.39
C VAL A 200 12.96 17.19 -13.61
N CYS A 201 13.04 16.27 -12.67
CA CYS A 201 12.34 15.00 -12.72
C CYS A 201 11.29 14.90 -11.63
N TYR A 202 10.27 14.09 -11.89
CA TYR A 202 9.20 13.75 -10.96
C TYR A 202 9.18 12.23 -10.76
N MET A 203 9.24 11.79 -9.54
CA MET A 203 9.18 10.37 -9.16
C MET A 203 7.90 10.08 -8.39
N THR A 204 7.26 8.96 -8.71
CA THR A 204 6.03 8.52 -8.05
C THR A 204 6.31 7.31 -7.18
N GLU A 205 5.82 7.33 -5.95
CA GLU A 205 5.95 6.22 -5.00
C GLU A 205 4.74 6.13 -4.07
N ASP A 206 4.50 4.93 -3.54
CA ASP A 206 3.53 4.72 -2.46
C ASP A 206 4.28 4.84 -1.13
N PRO A 207 3.99 5.85 -0.31
CA PRO A 207 4.76 6.11 0.91
C PRO A 207 4.56 5.06 2.01
N GLU A 208 3.47 4.30 1.96
CA GLU A 208 3.14 3.25 2.92
C GLU A 208 2.68 1.98 2.20
N LEU A 209 3.62 1.19 1.69
CA LEU A 209 3.36 -0.01 0.86
C LEU A 209 2.40 -1.04 1.49
N ASN A 210 2.31 -1.10 2.82
CA ASN A 210 1.57 -2.16 3.53
C ASN A 210 0.40 -1.65 4.39
N ALA A 211 0.12 -0.35 4.39
CA ALA A 211 -0.91 0.22 5.24
C ALA A 211 -2.12 0.69 4.43
N VAL A 212 -3.24 0.01 4.58
CA VAL A 212 -4.53 0.48 4.03
C VAL A 212 -5.23 1.33 5.09
N ARG A 213 -5.45 2.60 4.82
CA ARG A 213 -6.18 3.48 5.73
C ARG A 213 -7.67 3.34 5.48
N ILE A 214 -8.42 2.98 6.53
CA ILE A 214 -9.86 2.77 6.47
C ILE A 214 -10.57 3.49 7.61
N PHE A 215 -11.77 3.95 7.34
CA PHE A 215 -12.69 4.50 8.32
C PHE A 215 -14.06 3.88 8.13
N GLY A 216 -14.76 3.56 9.21
CA GLY A 216 -16.12 3.03 9.16
C GLY A 216 -16.98 3.61 10.27
N SER A 217 -18.18 4.05 9.93
CA SER A 217 -19.17 4.55 10.89
C SER A 217 -20.56 4.09 10.51
N LYS A 218 -21.27 3.50 11.49
CA LYS A 218 -22.69 3.15 11.39
C LYS A 218 -23.62 4.24 11.98
N ARG A 219 -23.07 5.42 12.24
CA ARG A 219 -23.90 6.58 12.62
C ARG A 219 -24.80 6.94 11.46
N ARG A 220 -26.07 7.15 11.78
CA ARG A 220 -27.08 7.55 10.78
C ARG A 220 -27.09 9.04 10.52
N ASP A 221 -26.60 9.84 11.48
CA ASP A 221 -26.57 11.30 11.40
C ASP A 221 -25.31 11.77 10.66
N ALA A 222 -25.42 12.88 9.97
CA ALA A 222 -24.29 13.56 9.36
C ALA A 222 -23.33 14.10 10.43
N PHE A 223 -22.03 14.03 10.18
CA PHE A 223 -21.00 14.59 11.06
C PHE A 223 -19.74 14.96 10.28
N ALA A 224 -18.87 15.72 10.93
CA ALA A 224 -17.58 16.10 10.37
C ALA A 224 -16.49 15.18 10.89
N LEU A 225 -15.82 14.46 10.00
CA LEU A 225 -14.55 13.78 10.28
C LEU A 225 -13.43 14.79 10.02
N ARG A 226 -12.59 15.05 11.02
CA ARG A 226 -11.51 16.03 10.93
C ARG A 226 -10.19 15.44 11.35
N ARG A 227 -9.12 15.86 10.66
CA ARG A 227 -7.75 15.42 10.90
C ARG A 227 -7.57 13.91 10.86
N GLU A 228 -8.30 13.23 9.96
CA GLU A 228 -8.04 11.80 9.74
C GLU A 228 -6.67 11.62 9.12
N VAL A 229 -5.81 10.81 9.76
CA VAL A 229 -4.47 10.53 9.25
C VAL A 229 -4.57 9.48 8.16
N VAL A 230 -4.37 9.91 6.92
CA VAL A 230 -4.49 9.04 5.73
C VAL A 230 -3.15 8.52 5.21
N ALA A 231 -2.03 9.15 5.61
CA ALA A 231 -0.69 8.60 5.42
C ALA A 231 0.28 9.08 6.50
N ARG A 232 1.31 8.26 6.78
CA ARG A 232 2.49 8.57 7.58
C ARG A 232 3.72 8.33 6.73
N VAL A 233 4.56 9.36 6.59
CA VAL A 233 5.74 9.29 5.72
C VAL A 233 6.95 9.67 6.56
N GLU A 234 7.86 8.72 6.75
CA GLU A 234 9.13 9.00 7.41
C GLU A 234 9.91 10.04 6.63
N THR A 235 10.53 10.97 7.36
CA THR A 235 11.27 12.06 6.75
C THR A 235 12.57 11.55 6.16
N ASP A 236 12.76 11.78 4.87
CA ASP A 236 13.95 11.45 4.12
C ASP A 236 14.46 12.66 3.30
N TYR A 237 15.57 12.50 2.60
CA TYR A 237 16.17 13.55 1.78
C TYR A 237 15.27 14.04 0.64
N LYS A 238 14.26 13.27 0.21
CA LYS A 238 13.34 13.64 -0.88
C LYS A 238 12.48 14.85 -0.50
N PHE A 239 12.35 15.13 0.79
CA PHE A 239 11.67 16.34 1.28
C PHE A 239 12.49 17.63 1.18
N PHE A 240 13.74 17.55 0.71
CA PHE A 240 14.52 18.74 0.41
C PHE A 240 13.85 19.62 -0.65
N GLU A 241 13.20 19.00 -1.64
CA GLU A 241 12.38 19.71 -2.61
C GLU A 241 10.88 19.48 -2.35
N ARG A 242 10.03 20.14 -3.15
CA ARG A 242 8.57 20.01 -3.06
C ARG A 242 8.13 18.58 -3.31
N ASN A 243 7.20 18.14 -2.48
CA ASN A 243 6.46 16.89 -2.64
C ASN A 243 4.98 17.19 -2.82
N ALA A 244 4.30 16.43 -3.66
CA ALA A 244 2.85 16.39 -3.77
C ALA A 244 2.34 15.06 -3.24
N PHE A 245 1.21 15.10 -2.56
CA PHE A 245 0.47 13.91 -2.12
C PHE A 245 -0.89 13.89 -2.80
N VAL A 246 -1.12 12.84 -3.58
CA VAL A 246 -2.40 12.57 -4.22
C VAL A 246 -3.18 11.69 -3.27
N VAL A 247 -4.20 12.24 -2.63
CA VAL A 247 -5.07 11.55 -1.69
C VAL A 247 -6.30 11.06 -2.44
N THR A 248 -6.36 9.77 -2.71
CA THR A 248 -7.51 9.11 -3.35
C THR A 248 -8.39 8.49 -2.28
N GLN A 249 -9.60 9.00 -2.13
CA GLN A 249 -10.62 8.51 -1.21
C GLN A 249 -11.61 7.62 -1.95
N TYR A 250 -11.86 6.45 -1.43
CA TYR A 250 -12.84 5.49 -1.92
C TYR A 250 -13.99 5.38 -0.91
N ARG A 251 -15.21 5.64 -1.36
CA ARG A 251 -16.41 5.25 -0.62
C ARG A 251 -16.75 3.82 -1.02
N ILE A 252 -16.69 2.92 -0.07
CA ILE A 252 -16.80 1.47 -0.27
C ILE A 252 -18.01 0.89 0.48
N SER A 253 -18.37 -0.36 0.18
CA SER A 253 -19.39 -1.11 0.92
C SER A 253 -18.86 -1.52 2.33
N GLU A 254 -19.80 -1.84 3.25
CA GLU A 254 -19.42 -2.41 4.56
C GLU A 254 -18.63 -3.70 4.40
N ARG A 255 -18.98 -4.57 3.43
CA ARG A 255 -18.28 -5.83 3.16
C ARG A 255 -16.84 -5.60 2.70
N ALA A 256 -16.63 -4.63 1.81
CA ALA A 256 -15.30 -4.23 1.37
C ALA A 256 -14.48 -3.67 2.54
N HIS A 257 -15.08 -2.83 3.41
CA HIS A 257 -14.43 -2.32 4.61
C HIS A 257 -14.00 -3.46 5.55
N GLU A 258 -14.84 -4.45 5.79
CA GLU A 258 -14.50 -5.61 6.62
C GLU A 258 -13.38 -6.46 6.00
N TYR A 259 -13.35 -6.59 4.67
CA TYR A 259 -12.25 -7.24 3.97
C TYR A 259 -10.93 -6.49 4.23
N TRP A 260 -10.89 -5.18 4.00
CA TRP A 260 -9.70 -4.36 4.23
C TRP A 260 -9.27 -4.31 5.69
N ARG A 261 -10.21 -4.33 6.62
CA ARG A 261 -9.92 -4.43 8.06
C ARG A 261 -9.17 -5.74 8.39
N LYS A 262 -9.57 -6.85 7.79
CA LYS A 262 -8.87 -8.13 7.95
C LYS A 262 -7.47 -8.08 7.33
N ILE A 263 -7.30 -7.47 6.15
CA ILE A 263 -5.99 -7.28 5.52
C ILE A 263 -5.06 -6.47 6.45
N ASN A 264 -5.55 -5.37 7.02
CA ASN A 264 -4.76 -4.57 7.96
C ASN A 264 -4.34 -5.35 9.23
N LEU A 265 -5.19 -6.22 9.74
CA LEU A 265 -4.83 -7.07 10.86
C LEU A 265 -3.68 -8.01 10.52
N LEU A 266 -3.62 -8.54 9.28
CA LEU A 266 -2.51 -9.37 8.82
C LEU A 266 -1.20 -8.59 8.70
N GLY A 267 -1.25 -7.40 8.10
CA GLY A 267 -0.07 -6.54 7.91
C GLY A 267 0.57 -6.10 9.23
N ASN A 268 -0.22 -6.02 10.30
CA ASN A 268 0.23 -5.61 11.64
C ASN A 268 0.62 -6.77 12.57
N LEU A 269 0.47 -8.02 12.13
CA LEU A 269 0.91 -9.18 12.91
C LEU A 269 2.44 -9.27 12.85
N SER A 270 3.09 -8.89 13.93
CA SER A 270 4.54 -8.81 14.05
C SER A 270 5.21 -10.13 14.44
N GLY A 271 4.60 -11.27 14.11
CA GLY A 271 5.23 -12.59 14.33
C GLY A 271 5.43 -12.97 15.79
N SER A 272 4.58 -12.51 16.71
CA SER A 272 4.54 -13.00 18.08
C SER A 272 4.14 -14.48 18.13
N ILE A 273 4.75 -15.27 19.00
CA ILE A 273 4.40 -16.69 19.22
C ILE A 273 2.94 -16.88 19.71
N PHE A 274 2.28 -15.79 20.12
CA PHE A 274 0.89 -15.77 20.55
C PHE A 274 -0.08 -15.31 19.46
N ASP A 275 0.44 -14.87 18.31
CA ASP A 275 -0.40 -14.46 17.18
C ASP A 275 -1.02 -15.71 16.57
N VAL A 276 -2.34 -15.77 16.57
CA VAL A 276 -3.07 -16.83 15.88
C VAL A 276 -2.75 -16.69 14.39
N PRO A 277 -2.25 -17.76 13.70
CA PRO A 277 -2.04 -17.70 12.27
C PRO A 277 -3.32 -17.25 11.61
N PRO A 278 -3.28 -16.16 10.80
CA PRO A 278 -4.50 -15.65 10.22
C PRO A 278 -5.10 -16.68 9.29
N ALA A 279 -6.37 -16.98 9.48
CA ALA A 279 -7.13 -17.74 8.51
C ALA A 279 -7.00 -17.02 7.16
N THR A 280 -6.87 -17.75 6.07
CA THR A 280 -6.81 -17.20 4.71
C THR A 280 -7.94 -16.21 4.50
N ILE A 281 -7.62 -14.94 4.22
CA ILE A 281 -8.64 -13.91 3.99
C ILE A 281 -9.22 -14.14 2.58
N ARG A 282 -10.39 -14.73 2.56
CA ARG A 282 -11.16 -14.91 1.34
C ARG A 282 -12.00 -13.65 1.09
N GLY A 283 -12.10 -13.27 -0.19
CA GLY A 283 -12.89 -12.12 -0.62
C GLY A 283 -14.33 -12.47 -0.95
N ASN A 284 -14.89 -11.75 -1.91
CA ASN A 284 -16.25 -11.94 -2.41
C ASN A 284 -16.31 -12.65 -3.78
N ILE A 285 -15.22 -13.29 -4.20
CA ILE A 285 -15.15 -14.00 -5.48
C ILE A 285 -15.07 -15.50 -5.21
N TYR A 286 -15.82 -16.29 -5.96
CA TYR A 286 -15.91 -17.75 -5.80
C TYR A 286 -15.80 -18.45 -7.16
N GLN A 287 -15.39 -19.70 -7.15
CA GLN A 287 -15.38 -20.56 -8.32
C GLN A 287 -16.81 -21.06 -8.58
N VAL A 288 -17.27 -20.96 -9.84
CA VAL A 288 -18.69 -21.20 -10.19
C VAL A 288 -19.16 -22.62 -9.89
N ASP A 289 -18.30 -23.62 -10.11
CA ASP A 289 -18.56 -25.03 -9.82
C ASP A 289 -18.38 -25.39 -8.33
N LYS A 290 -17.80 -24.47 -7.53
CA LYS A 290 -17.57 -24.64 -6.10
C LYS A 290 -17.94 -23.35 -5.33
N PRO A 291 -19.20 -22.93 -5.30
CA PRO A 291 -19.61 -21.62 -4.81
C PRO A 291 -19.36 -21.41 -3.29
N ALA A 292 -19.16 -22.49 -2.53
CA ALA A 292 -18.76 -22.39 -1.13
C ALA A 292 -17.27 -22.03 -0.93
N GLU A 293 -16.45 -22.13 -1.99
CA GLU A 293 -15.02 -21.86 -1.97
C GLU A 293 -14.73 -20.48 -2.55
N HIS A 294 -14.74 -19.44 -1.67
CA HIS A 294 -14.28 -18.12 -2.06
C HIS A 294 -12.76 -18.11 -2.23
N ILE A 295 -12.28 -17.40 -3.26
CA ILE A 295 -10.85 -17.26 -3.55
C ILE A 295 -10.25 -16.04 -2.84
N LEU A 296 -8.95 -15.86 -3.00
CA LEU A 296 -8.24 -14.66 -2.54
C LEU A 296 -8.55 -13.46 -3.44
N GLY A 297 -8.37 -12.25 -2.87
CA GLY A 297 -8.68 -11.02 -3.56
C GLY A 297 -10.11 -10.55 -3.34
N TYR A 298 -10.51 -9.48 -4.01
CA TYR A 298 -11.82 -8.83 -3.81
C TYR A 298 -12.24 -8.05 -5.06
N PHE A 299 -13.49 -8.11 -5.41
CA PHE A 299 -14.12 -7.22 -6.38
C PHE A 299 -14.78 -6.06 -5.62
N GLU A 300 -14.18 -4.88 -5.71
CA GLU A 300 -14.65 -3.66 -5.04
C GLU A 300 -15.38 -2.75 -6.03
N VAL A 301 -16.50 -2.18 -5.59
CA VAL A 301 -17.19 -1.12 -6.31
C VAL A 301 -17.19 0.13 -5.42
N ALA A 302 -16.59 1.22 -5.90
CA ALA A 302 -16.30 2.38 -5.08
C ALA A 302 -16.53 3.71 -5.78
N ALA A 303 -17.13 4.68 -5.08
CA ALA A 303 -17.12 6.07 -5.52
C ALA A 303 -15.81 6.72 -5.11
N VAL A 304 -15.15 7.41 -6.05
CA VAL A 304 -13.79 7.93 -5.88
C VAL A 304 -13.79 9.44 -5.84
N ASP A 305 -13.06 10.00 -4.88
CA ASP A 305 -12.74 11.42 -4.82
C ASP A 305 -11.23 11.60 -4.67
N THR A 306 -10.67 12.64 -5.29
CA THR A 306 -9.22 12.88 -5.27
C THR A 306 -8.94 14.30 -4.80
N ALA A 307 -8.08 14.42 -3.80
CA ALA A 307 -7.58 15.70 -3.30
C ALA A 307 -6.04 15.72 -3.42
N TYR A 308 -5.49 16.91 -3.47
CA TYR A 308 -4.04 17.13 -3.58
C TYR A 308 -3.57 18.00 -2.42
N THR A 309 -2.38 17.69 -1.91
CA THR A 309 -1.69 18.55 -0.95
C THR A 309 -0.19 18.51 -1.20
N PHE A 310 0.52 19.53 -0.70
CA PHE A 310 1.94 19.70 -0.95
C PHE A 310 2.70 19.90 0.36
N SER A 311 3.94 19.42 0.39
CA SER A 311 4.91 19.78 1.41
C SER A 311 6.15 20.35 0.75
N ASP A 312 6.70 21.38 1.37
CA ASP A 312 7.99 21.98 1.01
C ASP A 312 8.93 21.85 2.22
N ALA A 313 10.23 21.98 2.01
CA ALA A 313 11.25 21.80 3.06
C ALA A 313 11.03 22.68 4.31
N TRP A 314 10.44 23.87 4.15
CA TRP A 314 10.15 24.80 5.26
C TRP A 314 9.07 24.30 6.23
N LEU A 315 8.32 23.25 5.86
CA LEU A 315 7.32 22.64 6.75
C LEU A 315 7.99 21.89 7.92
N PHE A 316 9.23 21.46 7.74
CA PHE A 316 9.95 20.64 8.72
C PHE A 316 10.73 21.49 9.71
N PRO A 317 10.57 21.27 11.04
CA PRO A 317 11.33 21.97 12.06
C PRO A 317 12.85 21.80 11.92
N ASN A 318 13.28 20.58 11.59
CA ASN A 318 14.69 20.28 11.41
C ASN A 318 15.08 20.35 9.93
N TYR A 319 16.28 20.85 9.68
CA TYR A 319 16.80 20.98 8.31
C TYR A 319 16.95 19.63 7.62
N ILE A 320 16.43 19.54 6.41
CA ILE A 320 16.61 18.39 5.52
C ILE A 320 17.74 18.71 4.56
N ALA A 321 18.81 17.94 4.68
CA ALA A 321 19.99 18.12 3.83
C ALA A 321 19.75 17.63 2.40
N ASP A 322 20.19 18.39 1.41
CA ASP A 322 20.31 17.92 0.05
C ASP A 322 21.47 16.92 -0.06
N PRO A 323 21.21 15.64 -0.38
CA PRO A 323 22.26 14.63 -0.45
C PRO A 323 23.26 14.90 -1.58
N CYS A 324 22.88 15.70 -2.56
CA CYS A 324 23.71 16.08 -3.69
C CYS A 324 24.53 17.35 -3.46
N ARG A 325 24.22 18.08 -2.39
CA ARG A 325 24.95 19.29 -2.03
C ARG A 325 26.19 18.93 -1.18
N ARG A 326 27.21 18.41 -1.82
CA ARG A 326 28.52 18.22 -1.17
C ARG A 326 29.24 19.55 -1.09
N ASP A 327 29.99 19.76 0.01
CA ASP A 327 30.86 20.93 0.16
C ASP A 327 32.09 20.75 -0.75
N PHE A 328 31.99 21.30 -1.97
CA PHE A 328 33.03 21.22 -3.00
C PHE A 328 34.27 22.07 -2.65
N THR A 329 34.21 22.92 -1.63
CA THR A 329 35.35 23.76 -1.20
C THR A 329 36.55 22.93 -0.70
N LYS A 330 36.35 21.63 -0.42
CA LYS A 330 37.38 20.71 0.07
C LYS A 330 38.09 19.91 -1.03
N PHE A 331 37.70 20.05 -2.29
CA PHE A 331 38.24 19.23 -3.40
C PHE A 331 38.73 20.10 -4.55
N GLU A 332 39.98 20.57 -4.45
CA GLU A 332 40.63 21.33 -5.55
C GLU A 332 40.76 20.53 -6.87
N TRP A 333 40.55 19.21 -6.87
CA TRP A 333 40.79 18.32 -8.01
C TRP A 333 39.76 17.18 -8.13
N ALA A 334 38.47 17.41 -7.90
CA ALA A 334 37.50 16.35 -8.08
C ALA A 334 37.06 16.24 -9.57
N PRO A 335 37.53 15.20 -10.30
CA PRO A 335 36.94 14.91 -11.60
C PRO A 335 35.46 14.49 -11.43
N THR A 336 34.66 14.60 -12.48
CA THR A 336 33.23 14.29 -12.58
C THR A 336 32.79 12.93 -12.02
N TYR A 337 33.71 12.08 -11.61
CA TYR A 337 33.49 10.73 -11.03
C TYR A 337 32.94 10.71 -9.60
N TYR A 338 32.90 11.84 -8.90
CA TYR A 338 32.45 11.90 -7.51
C TYR A 338 31.00 12.34 -7.31
N PHE A 339 30.28 12.61 -8.40
CA PHE A 339 28.84 12.81 -8.34
C PHE A 339 28.16 11.45 -8.38
N ASP A 340 27.25 11.24 -7.46
CA ASP A 340 26.25 10.19 -7.64
C ASP A 340 25.57 10.44 -9.01
N PRO A 341 25.49 9.44 -9.90
CA PRO A 341 24.85 9.60 -11.20
C PRO A 341 23.45 10.17 -11.12
N GLU A 342 22.70 9.87 -10.04
CA GLU A 342 21.37 10.39 -9.77
C GLU A 342 21.39 11.88 -9.40
N CYS A 343 22.47 12.37 -8.82
CA CYS A 343 22.66 13.78 -8.53
C CYS A 343 23.01 14.60 -9.76
N ALA A 344 23.84 14.05 -10.63
CA ALA A 344 24.26 14.72 -11.87
C ALA A 344 23.10 14.80 -12.87
N TYR A 345 22.35 13.72 -12.99
CA TYR A 345 21.24 13.61 -13.94
C TYR A 345 20.09 12.84 -13.29
N CYS A 346 19.01 13.53 -12.92
CA CYS A 346 17.86 12.88 -12.29
C CYS A 346 17.15 11.88 -13.19
N ILE A 347 17.41 11.90 -14.50
CA ILE A 347 16.96 10.89 -15.47
C ILE A 347 17.57 9.50 -15.22
N ASN A 348 18.61 9.39 -14.38
CA ASN A 348 19.17 8.11 -13.95
C ASN A 348 18.37 7.43 -12.83
N ILE A 349 17.45 8.17 -12.19
CA ILE A 349 16.58 7.63 -11.14
C ILE A 349 15.52 6.75 -11.79
N LYS A 350 15.42 5.49 -11.37
CA LYS A 350 14.42 4.57 -11.92
C LYS A 350 12.99 5.10 -11.73
N GLY A 351 12.19 5.09 -12.79
CA GLY A 351 10.79 5.50 -12.74
C GLY A 351 10.56 7.01 -12.79
N TYR A 352 11.56 7.79 -13.21
CA TYR A 352 11.41 9.21 -13.41
C TYR A 352 10.43 9.57 -14.54
N SER A 353 9.86 10.77 -14.45
CA SER A 353 9.14 11.44 -15.52
C SER A 353 9.65 12.88 -15.66
N LEU A 354 9.81 13.35 -16.88
CA LEU A 354 10.09 14.76 -17.19
C LEU A 354 8.79 15.59 -17.32
N GLU A 355 7.64 14.91 -17.37
CA GLU A 355 6.35 15.59 -17.46
C GLU A 355 5.95 16.15 -16.11
N VAL A 356 5.66 17.45 -16.10
CA VAL A 356 5.10 18.11 -14.91
C VAL A 356 3.69 17.57 -14.64
N PRO A 357 3.40 17.04 -13.45
CA PRO A 357 2.06 16.60 -13.13
C PRO A 357 1.04 17.75 -13.29
N LYS A 358 -0.12 17.48 -13.88
CA LYS A 358 -1.13 18.51 -14.23
C LYS A 358 -1.63 19.35 -13.03
N PHE A 359 -1.49 18.84 -11.83
CA PHE A 359 -1.91 19.51 -10.59
C PHE A 359 -0.76 20.19 -9.83
N TRP A 360 0.45 20.16 -10.37
CA TRP A 360 1.67 20.63 -9.71
C TRP A 360 1.70 22.14 -9.50
#